data_662d8c1ad8a211d9f0fd95a94460ba70
#
_entry.id   662d8c1ad8a211d9f0fd95a94460ba70
#
_cell.length_a   1.000
_cell.length_b   1.000
_cell.length_c   1.000
_cell.angle_alpha   90.00
_cell.angle_beta   90.00
_cell.angle_gamma   90.00
#
_symmetry.space_group_name_H-M   'P 1'
#
loop_
_entity.id
_entity.type
_entity.pdbx_description
1 polymer ?
#
loop_
_entity_poly.entity_id
_entity_poly.type
_entity_poly.pdbx_seq_one_letter_code
_entity_poly.pdbx_strand_id
1 'polypeptide(L)'
;MDGYNERVNPMRVPVRVRSEAVDTNSGRYIDFLTPGMVGMTIMFTNLAVGLMMVNWREQGILRRLGVTPLHPGAFIGSQAVSFAAVSIAQVAIILALGRLAFGVDVQGSVVWLAPTVVLGVLCMLSIGYVIASFARTVTSFNVVQQLAAFPMLFLGRSYFPIDPSPALTPVVNAVLLTHLNDALREVINHGGGPADLWLSWLVLLAWAVGGFLVSLRLFRWQ
;
A
#
# COMPACT_ATOMS: atom_id res chain seq x y z
N MET A 1 -25.32 3.74 -58.54
CA MET A 1 -25.20 2.38 -57.91
C MET A 1 -25.43 2.42 -56.42
N ASP A 2 -26.01 3.46 -55.86
CA ASP A 2 -26.14 3.67 -54.41
C ASP A 2 -27.48 3.22 -53.80
N GLY A 3 -28.42 2.75 -54.65
CA GLY A 3 -29.76 2.34 -54.19
C GLY A 3 -29.91 0.89 -53.79
N TYR A 4 -28.89 0.06 -53.93
CA TYR A 4 -29.00 -1.41 -53.67
C TYR A 4 -28.60 -1.82 -52.25
N ASN A 5 -27.84 -0.98 -51.55
CA ASN A 5 -27.33 -1.30 -50.20
C ASN A 5 -28.29 -0.97 -49.04
N GLU A 6 -29.34 -0.21 -49.28
CA GLU A 6 -30.26 0.17 -48.20
C GLU A 6 -31.33 -0.89 -47.85
N ARG A 7 -31.52 -1.88 -48.74
CA ARG A 7 -32.59 -2.90 -48.53
C ARG A 7 -32.14 -4.20 -47.90
N VAL A 8 -30.83 -4.38 -47.61
CA VAL A 8 -30.34 -5.72 -47.20
C VAL A 8 -30.00 -5.83 -45.71
N ASN A 9 -30.03 -4.74 -44.96
CA ASN A 9 -29.73 -4.90 -43.50
C ASN A 9 -30.50 -3.93 -42.58
N PRO A 10 -31.76 -4.25 -42.22
CA PRO A 10 -32.57 -3.46 -41.29
C PRO A 10 -32.09 -3.54 -39.82
N MET A 11 -31.04 -4.30 -39.52
CA MET A 11 -30.47 -4.41 -38.15
C MET A 11 -29.11 -3.71 -37.97
N ARG A 12 -28.86 -2.62 -38.64
CA ARG A 12 -27.82 -1.73 -38.17
C ARG A 12 -28.37 -0.97 -36.97
N VAL A 13 -28.25 -1.56 -35.79
CA VAL A 13 -28.20 -0.78 -34.56
C VAL A 13 -27.06 0.26 -34.78
N PRO A 14 -27.34 1.54 -34.79
CA PRO A 14 -26.27 2.53 -34.88
C PRO A 14 -25.46 2.38 -33.61
N VAL A 15 -24.36 1.62 -33.68
CA VAL A 15 -23.34 1.66 -32.66
C VAL A 15 -22.83 3.10 -32.72
N ARG A 16 -23.44 3.98 -31.93
CA ARG A 16 -22.82 5.27 -31.60
C ARG A 16 -21.56 4.89 -30.81
N VAL A 17 -20.47 4.75 -31.53
CA VAL A 17 -19.16 4.86 -30.94
C VAL A 17 -19.10 6.29 -30.43
N ARG A 18 -19.50 6.46 -29.17
CA ARG A 18 -19.19 7.68 -28.44
C ARG A 18 -17.67 7.63 -28.27
N SER A 19 -16.95 8.14 -29.24
CA SER A 19 -15.59 8.57 -29.00
C SER A 19 -15.71 9.72 -27.99
N GLU A 20 -15.85 9.38 -26.70
CA GLU A 20 -15.39 10.29 -25.69
C GLU A 20 -13.92 10.47 -26.06
N ALA A 21 -13.62 11.66 -26.58
CA ALA A 21 -12.24 12.10 -26.63
C ALA A 21 -11.73 11.83 -25.22
N VAL A 22 -10.83 10.87 -25.09
CA VAL A 22 -10.08 10.69 -23.86
C VAL A 22 -9.48 12.04 -23.65
N ASP A 23 -10.04 12.78 -22.69
CA ASP A 23 -9.51 14.07 -22.31
C ASP A 23 -8.03 13.83 -22.06
N THR A 24 -7.19 14.39 -22.94
CA THR A 24 -5.74 14.35 -22.80
C THR A 24 -5.29 15.07 -21.51
N ASN A 25 -6.26 15.62 -20.78
CA ASN A 25 -6.12 16.19 -19.45
C ASN A 25 -6.50 15.19 -18.32
N SER A 26 -7.01 13.98 -18.64
CA SER A 26 -7.06 12.89 -17.68
C SER A 26 -5.63 12.42 -17.47
N GLY A 27 -5.09 12.61 -16.27
CA GLY A 27 -3.72 12.31 -15.89
C GLY A 27 -3.29 10.96 -16.46
N ARG A 28 -2.07 10.92 -17.04
CA ARG A 28 -1.55 9.69 -17.65
C ARG A 28 -1.69 8.55 -16.66
N TYR A 29 -2.06 7.36 -17.11
CA TYR A 29 -2.21 6.17 -16.25
C TYR A 29 -0.99 5.95 -15.34
N ILE A 30 0.19 6.39 -15.79
CA ILE A 30 1.43 6.33 -15.01
C ILE A 30 1.38 7.21 -13.75
N ASP A 31 0.69 8.36 -13.81
CA ASP A 31 0.56 9.26 -12.66
C ASP A 31 -0.35 8.64 -11.58
N PHE A 32 -1.31 7.79 -11.99
CA PHE A 32 -2.09 6.97 -11.08
C PHE A 32 -1.29 5.78 -10.55
N LEU A 33 -0.50 5.13 -11.40
CA LEU A 33 0.23 3.90 -11.09
C LEU A 33 1.39 4.15 -10.13
N THR A 34 2.11 5.27 -10.28
CA THR A 34 3.32 5.57 -9.50
C THR A 34 3.07 5.58 -7.98
N PRO A 35 2.09 6.32 -7.44
CA PRO A 35 1.78 6.25 -6.01
C PRO A 35 1.33 4.86 -5.56
N GLY A 36 0.57 4.14 -6.39
CA GLY A 36 0.16 2.77 -6.14
C GLY A 36 1.35 1.81 -6.01
N MET A 37 2.35 1.93 -6.88
CA MET A 37 3.61 1.15 -6.80
C MET A 37 4.41 1.47 -5.54
N VAL A 38 4.45 2.74 -5.14
CA VAL A 38 5.07 3.15 -3.87
C VAL A 38 4.38 2.47 -2.69
N GLY A 39 3.05 2.54 -2.61
CA GLY A 39 2.28 1.91 -1.53
C GLY A 39 2.46 0.40 -1.48
N MET A 40 2.46 -0.28 -2.64
CA MET A 40 2.74 -1.73 -2.73
C MET A 40 4.14 -2.07 -2.23
N THR A 41 5.14 -1.31 -2.62
CA THR A 41 6.53 -1.53 -2.20
C THR A 41 6.64 -1.41 -0.69
N ILE A 42 6.05 -0.36 -0.09
CA ILE A 42 5.98 -0.19 1.36
C ILE A 42 5.29 -1.40 2.00
N MET A 43 4.16 -1.84 1.46
CA MET A 43 3.40 -2.98 1.99
C MET A 43 4.25 -4.26 2.00
N PHE A 44 4.79 -4.68 0.86
CA PHE A 44 5.53 -5.93 0.77
C PHE A 44 6.82 -5.92 1.58
N THR A 45 7.58 -4.83 1.54
CA THR A 45 8.83 -4.71 2.31
C THR A 45 8.56 -4.82 3.80
N ASN A 46 7.52 -4.18 4.31
CA ASN A 46 7.27 -4.13 5.74
C ASN A 46 6.50 -5.35 6.25
N LEU A 47 5.65 -5.98 5.45
CA LEU A 47 5.07 -7.29 5.79
C LEU A 47 6.14 -8.38 5.91
N ALA A 48 7.21 -8.31 5.11
CA ALA A 48 8.32 -9.27 5.17
C ALA A 48 9.07 -9.27 6.52
N VAL A 49 8.98 -8.19 7.31
CA VAL A 49 9.53 -8.14 8.67
C VAL A 49 8.89 -9.19 9.58
N GLY A 50 7.57 -9.39 9.44
CA GLY A 50 6.88 -10.44 10.18
C GLY A 50 7.42 -11.84 9.84
N LEU A 51 7.74 -12.09 8.57
CA LEU A 51 8.38 -13.33 8.14
C LEU A 51 9.73 -13.53 8.80
N MET A 52 10.55 -12.48 8.86
CA MET A 52 11.86 -12.50 9.50
C MET A 52 11.74 -12.85 11.00
N MET A 53 10.74 -12.30 11.69
CA MET A 53 10.45 -12.61 13.08
C MET A 53 10.08 -14.09 13.31
N VAL A 54 9.20 -14.65 12.46
CA VAL A 54 8.82 -16.05 12.54
C VAL A 54 10.01 -16.96 12.26
N ASN A 55 10.83 -16.63 11.27
CA ASN A 55 12.05 -17.37 10.93
C ASN A 55 13.06 -17.36 12.10
N TRP A 56 13.29 -16.23 12.75
CA TRP A 56 14.15 -16.14 13.92
C TRP A 56 13.62 -16.93 15.11
N ARG A 57 12.30 -17.03 15.24
CA ARG A 57 11.67 -17.87 16.27
C ARG A 57 11.89 -19.36 15.97
N GLU A 58 11.70 -19.83 14.73
CA GLU A 58 11.95 -21.20 14.33
C GLU A 58 13.43 -21.61 14.53
N GLN A 59 14.35 -20.70 14.24
CA GLN A 59 15.80 -20.93 14.42
C GLN A 59 16.25 -20.79 15.90
N GLY A 60 15.36 -20.44 16.81
CA GLY A 60 15.68 -20.26 18.24
C GLY A 60 16.52 -19.00 18.52
N ILE A 61 16.70 -18.11 17.57
CA ILE A 61 17.48 -16.86 17.72
C ILE A 61 16.81 -15.97 18.78
N LEU A 62 15.48 -15.84 18.74
CA LEU A 62 14.75 -15.03 19.71
C LEU A 62 14.93 -15.54 21.16
N ARG A 63 15.01 -16.86 21.36
CA ARG A 63 15.29 -17.45 22.67
C ARG A 63 16.69 -17.10 23.17
N ARG A 64 17.68 -17.05 22.30
CA ARG A 64 19.04 -16.63 22.65
C ARG A 64 19.12 -15.13 22.94
N LEU A 65 18.39 -14.32 22.20
CA LEU A 65 18.28 -12.87 22.45
C LEU A 65 17.56 -12.57 23.79
N GLY A 66 16.60 -13.41 24.18
CA GLY A 66 15.86 -13.25 25.44
C GLY A 66 16.71 -13.41 26.72
N VAL A 67 17.90 -14.02 26.63
CA VAL A 67 18.86 -14.09 27.75
C VAL A 67 19.84 -12.91 27.80
N THR A 68 19.80 -12.05 26.80
CA THR A 68 20.58 -10.79 26.79
C THR A 68 19.77 -9.67 27.44
N PRO A 69 20.38 -8.66 28.05
CA PRO A 69 19.69 -7.55 28.71
C PRO A 69 19.11 -6.54 27.70
N LEU A 70 18.68 -7.02 26.52
CA LEU A 70 18.08 -6.18 25.48
C LEU A 70 16.61 -5.95 25.78
N HIS A 71 16.22 -4.66 25.82
CA HIS A 71 14.82 -4.30 25.98
C HIS A 71 14.05 -4.59 24.68
N PRO A 72 12.90 -5.32 24.73
CA PRO A 72 12.11 -5.66 23.55
C PRO A 72 11.75 -4.47 22.67
N GLY A 73 11.43 -3.34 23.30
CA GLY A 73 11.09 -2.12 22.60
C GLY A 73 12.26 -1.53 21.81
N ALA A 74 13.50 -1.67 22.28
CA ALA A 74 14.69 -1.23 21.56
C ALA A 74 14.91 -2.07 20.29
N PHE A 75 14.66 -3.38 20.38
CA PHE A 75 14.74 -4.28 19.23
C PHE A 75 13.69 -3.97 18.15
N ILE A 76 12.42 -3.84 18.55
CA ILE A 76 11.33 -3.46 17.62
C ILE A 76 11.59 -2.07 17.03
N GLY A 77 12.02 -1.11 17.87
CA GLY A 77 12.35 0.25 17.42
C GLY A 77 13.49 0.29 16.41
N SER A 78 14.55 -0.50 16.61
CA SER A 78 15.66 -0.57 15.65
C SER A 78 15.23 -1.13 14.30
N GLN A 79 14.33 -2.13 14.30
CA GLN A 79 13.75 -2.65 13.07
C GLN A 79 12.88 -1.60 12.37
N ALA A 80 12.01 -0.92 13.10
CA ALA A 80 11.17 0.13 12.55
C ALA A 80 11.99 1.21 11.86
N VAL A 81 13.09 1.67 12.50
CA VAL A 81 14.01 2.66 11.91
C VAL A 81 14.70 2.11 10.66
N SER A 82 15.20 0.88 10.72
CA SER A 82 15.91 0.26 9.58
C SER A 82 14.99 0.10 8.37
N PHE A 83 13.77 -0.42 8.58
CA PHE A 83 12.82 -0.61 7.49
C PHE A 83 12.22 0.70 6.98
N ALA A 84 12.07 1.71 7.85
CA ALA A 84 11.71 3.05 7.42
C ALA A 84 12.78 3.63 6.49
N ALA A 85 14.05 3.51 6.84
CA ALA A 85 15.16 3.97 6.00
C ALA A 85 15.19 3.27 4.64
N VAL A 86 15.02 1.93 4.62
CA VAL A 86 14.93 1.15 3.38
C VAL A 86 13.72 1.58 2.54
N SER A 87 12.56 1.74 3.16
CA SER A 87 11.34 2.17 2.44
C SER A 87 11.47 3.58 1.87
N ILE A 88 12.06 4.51 2.61
CA ILE A 88 12.34 5.87 2.10
C ILE A 88 13.27 5.82 0.89
N ALA A 89 14.33 5.01 0.94
CA ALA A 89 15.24 4.83 -0.18
C ALA A 89 14.51 4.22 -1.40
N GLN A 90 13.66 3.20 -1.20
CA GLN A 90 12.86 2.59 -2.26
C GLN A 90 11.89 3.61 -2.89
N VAL A 91 11.20 4.38 -2.07
CA VAL A 91 10.29 5.45 -2.54
C VAL A 91 11.06 6.48 -3.35
N ALA A 92 12.21 6.93 -2.88
CA ALA A 92 13.05 7.88 -3.60
C ALA A 92 13.49 7.33 -4.98
N ILE A 93 13.86 6.05 -5.05
CA ILE A 93 14.23 5.39 -6.31
C ILE A 93 13.03 5.30 -7.25
N ILE A 94 11.85 4.89 -6.77
CA ILE A 94 10.64 4.78 -7.60
C ILE A 94 10.25 6.15 -8.16
N LEU A 95 10.27 7.19 -7.33
CA LEU A 95 9.93 8.55 -7.78
C LEU A 95 10.99 9.11 -8.74
N ALA A 96 12.27 8.85 -8.49
CA ALA A 96 13.34 9.24 -9.41
C ALA A 96 13.19 8.56 -10.78
N LEU A 97 12.91 7.26 -10.81
CA LEU A 97 12.64 6.51 -12.04
C LEU A 97 11.35 6.99 -12.72
N GLY A 98 10.28 7.23 -11.97
CA GLY A 98 9.03 7.80 -12.48
C GLY A 98 9.25 9.13 -13.18
N ARG A 99 10.04 10.00 -12.56
CA ARG A 99 10.37 11.31 -13.15
C ARG A 99 11.30 11.22 -14.36
N LEU A 100 12.39 10.46 -14.26
CA LEU A 100 13.43 10.39 -15.30
C LEU A 100 12.99 9.57 -16.51
N ALA A 101 12.31 8.44 -16.32
CA ALA A 101 11.92 7.54 -17.40
C ALA A 101 10.53 7.87 -17.98
N PHE A 102 9.60 8.34 -17.15
CA PHE A 102 8.20 8.54 -17.55
C PHE A 102 7.74 10.00 -17.50
N GLY A 103 8.58 10.90 -16.98
CA GLY A 103 8.26 12.34 -16.86
C GLY A 103 7.08 12.57 -15.89
N VAL A 104 6.96 11.77 -14.83
CA VAL A 104 5.97 12.00 -13.78
C VAL A 104 6.33 13.27 -13.02
N ASP A 105 5.39 14.19 -12.95
CA ASP A 105 5.60 15.46 -12.27
C ASP A 105 5.14 15.32 -10.82
N VAL A 106 6.10 15.31 -9.89
CA VAL A 106 5.81 15.28 -8.44
C VAL A 106 5.48 16.70 -8.03
N GLN A 107 4.19 17.01 -7.90
CA GLN A 107 3.72 18.36 -7.53
C GLN A 107 3.85 18.62 -6.02
N GLY A 108 3.94 17.55 -5.23
CA GLY A 108 3.94 17.63 -3.79
C GLY A 108 5.29 17.93 -3.16
N SER A 109 5.21 18.47 -1.94
CA SER A 109 6.39 18.73 -1.13
C SER A 109 6.92 17.45 -0.48
N VAL A 110 8.23 17.22 -0.58
CA VAL A 110 8.95 16.14 0.12
C VAL A 110 8.68 16.19 1.64
N VAL A 111 8.38 17.37 2.17
CA VAL A 111 8.05 17.56 3.60
C VAL A 111 6.82 16.76 4.03
N TRP A 112 5.80 16.64 3.18
CA TRP A 112 4.58 15.88 3.48
C TRP A 112 4.66 14.42 3.02
N LEU A 113 5.52 14.14 2.05
CA LEU A 113 5.78 12.79 1.59
C LEU A 113 6.48 11.94 2.68
N ALA A 114 7.49 12.48 3.34
CA ALA A 114 8.25 11.76 4.35
C ALA A 114 7.38 11.24 5.52
N PRO A 115 6.56 12.06 6.21
CA PRO A 115 5.68 11.57 7.26
C PRO A 115 4.64 10.58 6.74
N THR A 116 4.11 10.73 5.53
CA THR A 116 3.17 9.78 4.92
C THR A 116 3.83 8.42 4.72
N VAL A 117 5.05 8.38 4.19
CA VAL A 117 5.84 7.15 4.04
C VAL A 117 6.12 6.51 5.40
N VAL A 118 6.58 7.28 6.39
CA VAL A 118 6.88 6.78 7.74
C VAL A 118 5.63 6.18 8.39
N LEU A 119 4.48 6.85 8.32
CA LEU A 119 3.22 6.32 8.84
C LEU A 119 2.79 5.03 8.12
N GLY A 120 2.93 5.00 6.79
CA GLY A 120 2.68 3.79 6.00
C GLY A 120 3.57 2.62 6.41
N VAL A 121 4.86 2.87 6.61
CA VAL A 121 5.83 1.88 7.10
C VAL A 121 5.42 1.35 8.47
N LEU A 122 5.17 2.22 9.45
CA LEU A 122 4.77 1.83 10.80
C LEU A 122 3.48 1.03 10.80
N CYS A 123 2.51 1.42 9.99
CA CYS A 123 1.25 0.73 9.83
C CYS A 123 1.45 -0.68 9.26
N MET A 124 2.19 -0.83 8.16
CA MET A 124 2.44 -2.12 7.52
C MET A 124 3.34 -3.03 8.37
N LEU A 125 4.34 -2.48 9.07
CA LEU A 125 5.13 -3.19 10.08
C LEU A 125 4.24 -3.78 11.17
N SER A 126 3.31 -2.99 11.71
CA SER A 126 2.42 -3.45 12.77
C SER A 126 1.57 -4.65 12.34
N ILE A 127 1.08 -4.65 11.09
CA ILE A 127 0.35 -5.79 10.51
C ILE A 127 1.27 -7.00 10.38
N GLY A 128 2.48 -6.81 9.88
CA GLY A 128 3.48 -7.89 9.79
C GLY A 128 3.72 -8.56 11.15
N TYR A 129 3.87 -7.77 12.21
CA TYR A 129 4.02 -8.28 13.58
C TYR A 129 2.75 -8.95 14.11
N VAL A 130 1.57 -8.44 13.81
CA VAL A 130 0.30 -9.09 14.18
C VAL A 130 0.22 -10.46 13.53
N ILE A 131 0.45 -10.58 12.22
CA ILE A 131 0.47 -11.88 11.51
C ILE A 131 1.52 -12.81 12.12
N ALA A 132 2.72 -12.31 12.41
CA ALA A 132 3.80 -13.09 13.02
C ALA A 132 3.45 -13.59 14.43
N SER A 133 2.59 -12.89 15.15
CA SER A 133 2.14 -13.30 16.49
C SER A 133 1.24 -14.54 16.46
N PHE A 134 0.47 -14.72 15.38
CA PHE A 134 -0.40 -15.89 15.19
C PHE A 134 0.30 -17.03 14.44
N ALA A 135 1.18 -16.71 13.51
CA ALA A 135 1.87 -17.70 12.69
C ALA A 135 2.92 -18.45 13.52
N ARG A 136 2.86 -19.78 13.53
CA ARG A 136 3.84 -20.63 14.23
C ARG A 136 5.03 -21.00 13.34
N THR A 137 4.83 -21.06 12.04
CA THR A 137 5.82 -21.47 11.04
C THR A 137 5.92 -20.45 9.91
N VAL A 138 7.08 -20.42 9.24
CA VAL A 138 7.31 -19.62 8.03
C VAL A 138 6.24 -19.92 6.98
N THR A 139 5.87 -21.20 6.81
CA THR A 139 4.85 -21.59 5.84
C THR A 139 3.47 -21.01 6.22
N SER A 140 3.06 -21.11 7.50
CA SER A 140 1.77 -20.56 7.94
C SER A 140 1.75 -19.03 7.83
N PHE A 141 2.87 -18.36 8.11
CA PHE A 141 3.01 -16.91 7.92
C PHE A 141 2.78 -16.53 6.46
N ASN A 142 3.45 -17.20 5.52
CA ASN A 142 3.33 -16.92 4.09
C ASN A 142 1.89 -17.06 3.59
N VAL A 143 1.19 -18.09 4.03
CA VAL A 143 -0.22 -18.30 3.65
C VAL A 143 -1.10 -17.16 4.17
N VAL A 144 -0.98 -16.79 5.44
CA VAL A 144 -1.77 -15.71 6.03
C VAL A 144 -1.41 -14.36 5.41
N GLN A 145 -0.12 -14.10 5.18
CA GLN A 145 0.35 -12.89 4.52
C GLN A 145 -0.23 -12.76 3.11
N GLN A 146 -0.19 -13.82 2.31
CA GLN A 146 -0.75 -13.81 0.96
C GLN A 146 -2.27 -13.56 1.00
N LEU A 147 -2.98 -14.25 1.89
CA LEU A 147 -4.42 -14.07 2.06
C LEU A 147 -4.81 -12.64 2.46
N ALA A 148 -3.97 -11.97 3.24
CA ALA A 148 -4.15 -10.55 3.59
C ALA A 148 -3.71 -9.60 2.46
N ALA A 149 -2.57 -9.87 1.82
CA ALA A 149 -1.97 -8.99 0.82
C ALA A 149 -2.80 -8.92 -0.47
N PHE A 150 -3.35 -10.05 -0.96
CA PHE A 150 -4.11 -10.06 -2.21
C PHE A 150 -5.35 -9.14 -2.17
N PRO A 151 -6.26 -9.25 -1.19
CA PRO A 151 -7.37 -8.32 -1.08
C PRO A 151 -6.91 -6.86 -0.94
N MET A 152 -5.85 -6.63 -0.16
CA MET A 152 -5.31 -5.28 0.01
C MET A 152 -4.80 -4.67 -1.30
N LEU A 153 -4.16 -5.45 -2.17
CA LEU A 153 -3.66 -4.99 -3.46
C LEU A 153 -4.80 -4.55 -4.40
N PHE A 154 -5.83 -5.38 -4.51
CA PHE A 154 -6.94 -5.10 -5.41
C PHE A 154 -7.83 -3.98 -4.86
N LEU A 155 -8.27 -4.09 -3.62
CA LEU A 155 -9.16 -3.10 -2.99
C LEU A 155 -8.42 -1.79 -2.66
N GLY A 156 -7.10 -1.85 -2.45
CA GLY A 156 -6.25 -0.69 -2.18
C GLY A 156 -6.03 0.25 -3.36
N ARG A 157 -6.72 0.04 -4.50
CA ARG A 157 -6.60 0.86 -5.71
C ARG A 157 -5.15 1.02 -6.20
N SER A 158 -4.31 -0.02 -6.01
CA SER A 158 -2.89 0.08 -6.39
C SER A 158 -2.70 0.04 -7.90
N TYR A 159 -3.46 -0.80 -8.61
CA TYR A 159 -3.35 -1.01 -10.05
C TYR A 159 -4.48 -0.36 -10.87
N PHE A 160 -5.70 -0.39 -10.35
CA PHE A 160 -6.87 0.05 -11.10
C PHE A 160 -7.62 1.12 -10.31
N PRO A 161 -8.08 2.19 -10.97
CA PRO A 161 -9.04 3.11 -10.38
C PRO A 161 -10.38 2.36 -10.26
N ILE A 162 -10.66 1.83 -9.09
CA ILE A 162 -11.93 1.18 -8.80
C ILE A 162 -12.87 2.23 -8.22
N ASP A 163 -13.97 2.49 -8.91
CA ASP A 163 -15.10 3.21 -8.32
C ASP A 163 -15.97 2.19 -7.60
N PRO A 164 -15.86 2.09 -6.26
CA PRO A 164 -16.58 1.07 -5.53
C PRO A 164 -18.09 1.35 -5.60
N SER A 165 -18.87 0.32 -5.90
CA SER A 165 -20.32 0.42 -5.70
C SER A 165 -20.63 0.77 -4.24
N PRO A 166 -21.77 1.39 -3.92
CA PRO A 166 -22.14 1.75 -2.55
C PRO A 166 -21.99 0.62 -1.53
N ALA A 167 -22.17 -0.63 -1.98
CA ALA A 167 -22.03 -1.82 -1.15
C ALA A 167 -20.57 -2.18 -0.83
N LEU A 168 -19.62 -1.86 -1.72
CA LEU A 168 -18.19 -2.16 -1.56
C LEU A 168 -17.41 -1.03 -0.89
N THR A 169 -17.95 0.19 -0.88
CA THR A 169 -17.30 1.37 -0.27
C THR A 169 -16.82 1.14 1.16
N PRO A 170 -17.63 0.56 2.09
CA PRO A 170 -17.17 0.33 3.46
C PRO A 170 -16.01 -0.67 3.53
N VAL A 171 -15.98 -1.67 2.65
CA VAL A 171 -14.91 -2.66 2.59
C VAL A 171 -13.62 -2.02 2.08
N VAL A 172 -13.70 -1.23 1.01
CA VAL A 172 -12.54 -0.51 0.43
C VAL A 172 -11.97 0.48 1.45
N ASN A 173 -12.82 1.20 2.17
CA ASN A 173 -12.40 2.14 3.21
C ASN A 173 -11.87 1.46 4.47
N ALA A 174 -12.15 0.17 4.68
CA ALA A 174 -11.52 -0.59 5.77
C ALA A 174 -10.09 -1.06 5.42
N VAL A 175 -9.73 -1.04 4.14
CA VAL A 175 -8.40 -1.48 3.67
C VAL A 175 -7.36 -0.39 3.92
N LEU A 176 -6.33 -0.72 4.68
CA LEU A 176 -5.27 0.22 5.04
C LEU A 176 -4.48 0.74 3.85
N LEU A 177 -4.23 -0.14 2.86
CA LEU A 177 -3.51 0.23 1.66
C LEU A 177 -4.24 1.30 0.85
N THR A 178 -5.57 1.36 0.93
CA THR A 178 -6.38 2.42 0.32
C THR A 178 -5.99 3.79 0.89
N HIS A 179 -5.98 3.92 2.22
CA HIS A 179 -5.62 5.19 2.88
C HIS A 179 -4.17 5.60 2.62
N LEU A 180 -3.26 4.62 2.56
CA LEU A 180 -1.86 4.89 2.22
C LEU A 180 -1.74 5.38 0.77
N ASN A 181 -2.37 4.68 -0.18
CA ASN A 181 -2.31 5.06 -1.60
C ASN A 181 -3.01 6.39 -1.87
N ASP A 182 -4.14 6.66 -1.23
CA ASP A 182 -4.86 7.92 -1.37
C ASP A 182 -4.03 9.09 -0.80
N ALA A 183 -3.39 8.91 0.36
CA ALA A 183 -2.48 9.90 0.92
C ALA A 183 -1.24 10.13 0.02
N LEU A 184 -0.66 9.05 -0.53
CA LEU A 184 0.46 9.17 -1.46
C LEU A 184 0.06 9.89 -2.75
N ARG A 185 -1.14 9.61 -3.29
CA ARG A 185 -1.65 10.31 -4.49
C ARG A 185 -1.88 11.78 -4.22
N GLU A 186 -2.49 12.09 -3.09
CA GLU A 186 -2.76 13.48 -2.71
C GLU A 186 -1.46 14.28 -2.62
N VAL A 187 -0.41 13.71 -1.99
CA VAL A 187 0.88 14.36 -1.91
C VAL A 187 1.58 14.42 -3.27
N ILE A 188 1.67 13.30 -4.00
CA ILE A 188 2.49 13.21 -5.22
C ILE A 188 1.85 13.97 -6.38
N ASN A 189 0.55 13.80 -6.60
CA ASN A 189 -0.14 14.28 -7.81
C ASN A 189 -0.83 15.64 -7.59
N HIS A 190 -1.34 15.93 -6.39
CA HIS A 190 -2.12 17.14 -6.13
C HIS A 190 -1.38 18.16 -5.28
N GLY A 191 -0.22 17.81 -4.70
CA GLY A 191 0.52 18.70 -3.81
C GLY A 191 -0.19 18.97 -2.48
N GLY A 192 -1.10 18.05 -2.09
CA GLY A 192 -1.93 18.19 -0.90
C GLY A 192 -1.15 18.43 0.39
N GLY A 193 -1.73 19.23 1.27
CA GLY A 193 -1.18 19.61 2.56
C GLY A 193 -1.76 18.79 3.73
N PRO A 194 -1.37 19.12 4.96
CA PRO A 194 -1.84 18.39 6.16
C PRO A 194 -3.36 18.41 6.32
N ALA A 195 -4.02 19.47 5.83
CA ALA A 195 -5.48 19.59 5.91
C ALA A 195 -6.21 18.53 5.05
N ASP A 196 -5.58 18.04 3.99
CA ASP A 196 -6.15 17.03 3.09
C ASP A 196 -5.78 15.62 3.53
N LEU A 197 -4.66 15.48 4.24
CA LEU A 197 -4.07 14.21 4.65
C LEU A 197 -4.48 13.71 6.03
N TRP A 198 -5.06 14.59 6.87
CA TRP A 198 -5.27 14.33 8.30
C TRP A 198 -6.08 13.05 8.58
N LEU A 199 -7.12 12.79 7.78
CA LEU A 199 -7.97 11.61 7.95
C LEU A 199 -7.20 10.32 7.65
N SER A 200 -6.49 10.28 6.52
CA SER A 200 -5.66 9.14 6.14
C SER A 200 -4.54 8.90 7.15
N TRP A 201 -3.88 9.95 7.61
CA TRP A 201 -2.85 9.86 8.65
C TRP A 201 -3.40 9.36 9.98
N LEU A 202 -4.59 9.82 10.37
CA LEU A 202 -5.24 9.37 11.61
C LEU A 202 -5.57 7.88 11.53
N VAL A 203 -6.12 7.41 10.42
CA VAL A 203 -6.42 5.99 10.20
C VAL A 203 -5.14 5.16 10.23
N LEU A 204 -4.09 5.56 9.50
CA LEU A 204 -2.81 4.87 9.48
C LEU A 204 -2.17 4.82 10.88
N LEU A 205 -2.21 5.94 11.62
CA LEU A 205 -1.71 6.01 12.99
C LEU A 205 -2.49 5.11 13.94
N ALA A 206 -3.82 5.14 13.87
CA ALA A 206 -4.68 4.29 14.70
C ALA A 206 -4.39 2.80 14.48
N TRP A 207 -4.22 2.38 13.23
CA TRP A 207 -3.84 1.02 12.90
C TRP A 207 -2.42 0.68 13.32
N ALA A 208 -1.45 1.59 13.14
CA ALA A 208 -0.08 1.39 13.60
C ALA A 208 -0.06 1.16 15.11
N VAL A 209 -0.65 2.06 15.88
CA VAL A 209 -0.71 1.96 17.34
C VAL A 209 -1.48 0.73 17.78
N GLY A 210 -2.67 0.50 17.21
CA GLY A 210 -3.50 -0.67 17.53
C GLY A 210 -2.78 -1.99 17.21
N GLY A 211 -2.18 -2.11 16.04
CA GLY A 211 -1.42 -3.29 15.63
C GLY A 211 -0.20 -3.54 16.52
N PHE A 212 0.57 -2.50 16.88
CA PHE A 212 1.69 -2.65 17.81
C PHE A 212 1.21 -3.07 19.21
N LEU A 213 0.13 -2.49 19.73
CA LEU A 213 -0.42 -2.87 21.03
C LEU A 213 -0.91 -4.33 21.04
N VAL A 214 -1.60 -4.75 19.99
CA VAL A 214 -2.03 -6.15 19.82
C VAL A 214 -0.82 -7.07 19.73
N SER A 215 0.17 -6.70 18.92
CA SER A 215 1.40 -7.47 18.78
C SER A 215 2.14 -7.60 20.11
N LEU A 216 2.30 -6.54 20.89
CA LEU A 216 2.95 -6.58 22.21
C LEU A 216 2.22 -7.50 23.18
N ARG A 217 0.89 -7.55 23.17
CA ARG A 217 0.09 -8.42 24.04
C ARG A 217 0.14 -9.89 23.61
N LEU A 218 0.19 -10.15 22.32
CA LEU A 218 0.20 -11.50 21.75
C LEU A 218 1.61 -12.07 21.56
N PHE A 219 2.63 -11.20 21.63
CA PHE A 219 4.00 -11.59 21.39
C PHE A 219 4.52 -12.49 22.52
N ARG A 220 4.72 -13.76 22.19
CA ARG A 220 5.37 -14.73 23.07
C ARG A 220 6.79 -14.96 22.61
N TRP A 221 7.74 -14.80 23.52
CA TRP A 221 9.18 -15.05 23.31
C TRP A 221 9.51 -16.56 23.17
N GLN A 222 8.50 -17.40 23.23
CA GLN A 222 8.63 -18.87 23.21
C GLN A 222 8.34 -19.45 21.85
#